data_4629dc284f43c9ba70e3ca04be4b1a94
#
_entry.id   4629dc284f43c9ba70e3ca04be4b1a94
#
_cell.length_a   1.000
_cell.length_b   1.000
_cell.length_c   1.000
_cell.angle_alpha   90.00
_cell.angle_beta   90.00
_cell.angle_gamma   90.00
#
_symmetry.space_group_name_H-M   'P 1'
#
loop_
_entity.id
_entity.type
_entity.pdbx_description
1 polymer ?
#
loop_
_entity_poly.entity_id
_entity_poly.type
_entity_poly.pdbx_seq_one_letter_code
_entity_poly.pdbx_strand_id
1 'polypeptide(L)'
;DYDIRTQTQYYVVSHLAHAYEDFNLQRDQTLVDYDAKYVDLHNPDGKPDILQQIEHGTLGLIAQHRTLGRAIPGIIVPDISQYTHLGDGLTMTDNLIYDKEMDPLETDGYKSGKFDDRWAFTSKSTPLNYGSIAALAAASRVLKGYNDELAEECINTAINVWKEEHSKEPDLFHHGNTTGGTLEDEELKAAVELLLSTKDEMYATRIKEMWPTIDKNFNLHAGRVMKILTYMDEDFKQKLKNRVKDYKNEIAEHRKENPYGVPIGRRGWAGNSQIVSYAINNYHLHKAFPDLIDKEEVFKGLNYLYGTHPDSDISFVSGVGTKSKKVAYGMNRADFSFIAGGVVPGVLILKPDFPENKEDWPFLWGENEYVVNVGASYIYLVNAVRDLLNNQ
;
A
#
# COMPACT_ATOMS: atom_id res chain seq x y z
N ASP A 1 15.35 -5.29 -4.73
CA ASP A 1 15.03 -6.59 -4.34
C ASP A 1 14.10 -7.41 -5.23
N TYR A 2 12.87 -6.94 -5.51
CA TYR A 2 11.94 -7.59 -6.42
C TYR A 2 11.51 -6.62 -7.52
N ASP A 3 11.42 -7.08 -8.75
CA ASP A 3 10.79 -6.31 -9.84
C ASP A 3 9.31 -6.08 -9.52
N ILE A 4 8.68 -7.13 -8.99
CA ILE A 4 7.31 -7.12 -8.49
C ILE A 4 7.28 -7.85 -7.15
N ARG A 5 6.84 -7.15 -6.11
CA ARG A 5 6.45 -7.74 -4.83
C ARG A 5 4.94 -7.58 -4.68
N THR A 6 4.20 -8.66 -4.80
CA THR A 6 2.73 -8.64 -4.85
C THR A 6 2.12 -7.97 -3.62
N GLN A 7 2.67 -8.25 -2.43
CA GLN A 7 2.21 -7.63 -1.19
C GLN A 7 2.32 -6.10 -1.23
N THR A 8 3.41 -5.55 -1.75
CA THR A 8 3.57 -4.11 -1.92
C THR A 8 2.57 -3.55 -2.94
N GLN A 9 2.41 -4.24 -4.07
CA GLN A 9 1.48 -3.84 -5.13
C GLN A 9 0.04 -3.76 -4.63
N TYR A 10 -0.47 -4.79 -3.94
CA TYR A 10 -1.85 -4.73 -3.49
C TYR A 10 -2.09 -3.65 -2.43
N TYR A 11 -1.09 -3.32 -1.61
CA TYR A 11 -1.20 -2.17 -0.70
C TYR A 11 -1.31 -0.85 -1.47
N VAL A 12 -0.47 -0.64 -2.49
CA VAL A 12 -0.51 0.57 -3.31
C VAL A 12 -1.86 0.71 -4.00
N VAL A 13 -2.33 -0.33 -4.69
CA VAL A 13 -3.63 -0.33 -5.39
C VAL A 13 -4.77 -0.01 -4.42
N SER A 14 -4.81 -0.67 -3.25
CA SER A 14 -5.86 -0.44 -2.25
C SER A 14 -5.85 1.00 -1.73
N HIS A 15 -4.69 1.55 -1.37
CA HIS A 15 -4.62 2.91 -0.83
C HIS A 15 -4.99 3.98 -1.87
N LEU A 16 -4.54 3.81 -3.11
CA LEU A 16 -4.90 4.73 -4.19
C LEU A 16 -6.38 4.62 -4.56
N ALA A 17 -6.94 3.40 -4.60
CA ALA A 17 -8.37 3.21 -4.83
C ALA A 17 -9.21 3.90 -3.75
N HIS A 18 -8.87 3.71 -2.47
CA HIS A 18 -9.56 4.40 -1.38
C HIS A 18 -9.39 5.93 -1.45
N ALA A 19 -8.21 6.44 -1.83
CA ALA A 19 -8.00 7.87 -1.97
C ALA A 19 -8.86 8.45 -3.10
N TYR A 20 -8.98 7.73 -4.22
CA TYR A 20 -9.86 8.14 -5.31
C TYR A 20 -11.34 8.12 -4.88
N GLU A 21 -11.81 7.04 -4.23
CA GLU A 21 -13.19 6.93 -3.75
C GLU A 21 -13.58 8.03 -2.76
N ASP A 22 -12.71 8.29 -1.78
CA ASP A 22 -13.05 9.19 -0.67
C ASP A 22 -12.87 10.67 -1.05
N PHE A 23 -12.00 11.01 -2.01
CA PHE A 23 -11.64 12.40 -2.33
C PHE A 23 -11.84 12.81 -3.79
N ASN A 24 -12.27 11.90 -4.66
CA ASN A 24 -12.52 12.15 -6.08
C ASN A 24 -11.36 12.90 -6.79
N LEU A 25 -10.16 12.32 -6.70
CA LEU A 25 -8.93 12.92 -7.22
C LEU A 25 -8.90 12.91 -8.75
N GLN A 26 -9.00 14.09 -9.36
CA GLN A 26 -9.12 14.27 -10.82
C GLN A 26 -7.88 14.92 -11.45
N ARG A 27 -6.74 14.94 -10.75
CA ARG A 27 -5.51 15.52 -11.30
C ARG A 27 -5.05 14.72 -12.49
N ASP A 28 -4.77 15.42 -13.60
CA ASP A 28 -4.26 14.90 -14.86
C ASP A 28 -3.03 15.73 -15.25
N GLN A 29 -1.86 15.15 -15.15
CA GLN A 29 -0.57 15.77 -15.49
C GLN A 29 0.40 14.79 -16.13
N THR A 30 -0.02 13.53 -16.35
CA THR A 30 0.87 12.47 -16.80
C THR A 30 0.25 11.75 -17.99
N LEU A 31 0.95 11.77 -19.12
CA LEU A 31 0.63 10.93 -20.26
C LEU A 31 1.32 9.57 -20.08
N VAL A 32 0.56 8.49 -20.23
CA VAL A 32 1.07 7.11 -20.25
C VAL A 32 0.65 6.45 -21.55
N ASP A 33 1.64 6.14 -22.39
CA ASP A 33 1.46 5.39 -23.64
C ASP A 33 2.10 4.01 -23.49
N TYR A 34 1.27 2.99 -23.29
CA TYR A 34 1.75 1.61 -23.13
C TYR A 34 2.31 1.02 -24.42
N ASP A 35 1.78 1.41 -25.59
CA ASP A 35 2.20 0.88 -26.89
C ASP A 35 3.57 1.45 -27.26
N ALA A 36 3.76 2.75 -27.10
CA ALA A 36 5.04 3.41 -27.30
C ALA A 36 6.04 3.18 -26.15
N LYS A 37 5.60 2.63 -25.01
CA LYS A 37 6.38 2.49 -23.78
C LYS A 37 6.95 3.84 -23.32
N TYR A 38 6.14 4.87 -23.39
CA TYR A 38 6.53 6.25 -23.12
C TYR A 38 5.68 6.84 -22.01
N VAL A 39 6.32 7.59 -21.11
CA VAL A 39 5.67 8.34 -20.03
C VAL A 39 6.20 9.78 -20.04
N ASP A 40 5.28 10.75 -19.99
CA ASP A 40 5.60 12.17 -19.83
C ASP A 40 4.86 12.70 -18.58
N LEU A 41 5.63 13.13 -17.58
CA LEU A 41 5.10 13.56 -16.26
C LEU A 41 4.54 14.99 -16.28
N HIS A 42 4.60 15.69 -17.39
CA HIS A 42 4.18 17.09 -17.52
C HIS A 42 3.21 17.32 -18.70
N ASN A 43 2.59 16.26 -19.18
CA ASN A 43 1.72 16.30 -20.35
C ASN A 43 0.37 15.63 -20.03
N PRO A 44 -0.71 16.38 -19.80
CA PRO A 44 -2.04 15.80 -19.54
C PRO A 44 -2.54 14.99 -20.75
N ASP A 45 -3.20 13.87 -20.48
CA ASP A 45 -3.76 13.00 -21.53
C ASP A 45 -5.30 12.82 -21.45
N GLY A 46 -5.95 13.55 -20.57
CA GLY A 46 -7.40 13.49 -20.37
C GLY A 46 -7.83 12.41 -19.38
N LYS A 47 -6.88 11.74 -18.70
CA LYS A 47 -7.16 10.70 -17.72
C LYS A 47 -6.60 11.09 -16.34
N PRO A 48 -7.34 10.87 -15.25
CA PRO A 48 -6.78 11.10 -13.93
C PRO A 48 -5.55 10.22 -13.65
N ASP A 49 -4.43 10.84 -13.28
CA ASP A 49 -3.16 10.15 -13.00
C ASP A 49 -3.33 8.99 -12.00
N ILE A 50 -4.17 9.20 -10.99
CA ILE A 50 -4.41 8.17 -9.97
C ILE A 50 -5.11 6.93 -10.53
N LEU A 51 -6.03 7.08 -11.51
CA LEU A 51 -6.68 5.94 -12.16
C LEU A 51 -5.72 5.19 -13.06
N GLN A 52 -4.84 5.89 -13.79
CA GLN A 52 -3.78 5.27 -14.57
C GLN A 52 -2.84 4.45 -13.68
N GLN A 53 -2.48 4.98 -12.49
CA GLN A 53 -1.61 4.27 -11.56
C GLN A 53 -2.32 3.07 -10.90
N ILE A 54 -3.62 3.18 -10.60
CA ILE A 54 -4.43 2.06 -10.10
C ILE A 54 -4.52 0.97 -11.17
N GLU A 55 -4.82 1.34 -12.42
CA GLU A 55 -4.88 0.41 -13.55
C GLU A 55 -3.55 -0.34 -13.71
N HIS A 56 -2.42 0.39 -13.72
CA HIS A 56 -1.09 -0.19 -13.85
C HIS A 56 -0.81 -1.25 -12.77
N GLY A 57 -1.04 -0.92 -11.49
CA GLY A 57 -0.86 -1.88 -10.41
C GLY A 57 -1.83 -3.06 -10.48
N THR A 58 -3.08 -2.80 -10.91
CA THR A 58 -4.11 -3.83 -11.06
C THR A 58 -3.78 -4.82 -12.17
N LEU A 59 -3.24 -4.37 -13.30
CA LEU A 59 -2.78 -5.24 -14.38
C LEU A 59 -1.72 -6.23 -13.91
N GLY A 60 -0.79 -5.79 -13.06
CA GLY A 60 0.22 -6.67 -12.45
C GLY A 60 -0.37 -7.72 -11.49
N LEU A 61 -1.43 -7.37 -10.76
CA LEU A 61 -2.12 -8.30 -9.87
C LEU A 61 -2.96 -9.32 -10.66
N ILE A 62 -3.78 -8.84 -11.59
CA ILE A 62 -4.70 -9.70 -12.34
C ILE A 62 -3.94 -10.69 -13.25
N ALA A 63 -2.80 -10.30 -13.80
CA ALA A 63 -1.96 -11.17 -14.61
C ALA A 63 -1.53 -12.45 -13.88
N GLN A 64 -1.29 -12.37 -12.58
CA GLN A 64 -0.93 -13.52 -11.75
C GLN A 64 -2.11 -14.51 -11.66
N HIS A 65 -3.32 -13.99 -11.45
CA HIS A 65 -4.54 -14.83 -11.41
C HIS A 65 -4.88 -15.41 -12.78
N ARG A 66 -4.72 -14.65 -13.86
CA ARG A 66 -4.90 -15.17 -15.25
C ARG A 66 -3.96 -16.32 -15.55
N THR A 67 -2.70 -16.23 -15.11
CA THR A 67 -1.65 -17.18 -15.48
C THR A 67 -1.60 -18.38 -14.55
N LEU A 68 -1.73 -18.17 -13.23
CA LEU A 68 -1.49 -19.18 -12.20
C LEU A 68 -2.72 -19.48 -11.33
N GLY A 69 -3.84 -18.79 -11.57
CA GLY A 69 -5.04 -18.89 -10.74
C GLY A 69 -4.90 -18.32 -9.34
N ARG A 70 -3.78 -17.67 -9.01
CA ARG A 70 -3.49 -17.16 -7.66
C ARG A 70 -2.46 -16.05 -7.67
N ALA A 71 -2.38 -15.33 -6.56
CA ALA A 71 -1.27 -14.42 -6.28
C ALA A 71 0.04 -15.20 -6.01
N ILE A 72 1.16 -14.59 -6.35
CA ILE A 72 2.51 -15.12 -6.11
C ILE A 72 3.34 -14.16 -5.27
N PRO A 73 4.33 -14.63 -4.47
CA PRO A 73 5.15 -13.76 -3.62
C PRO A 73 5.84 -12.63 -4.37
N GLY A 74 6.34 -12.89 -5.56
CA GLY A 74 7.00 -11.87 -6.37
C GLY A 74 7.74 -12.39 -7.58
N ILE A 75 8.28 -11.45 -8.34
CA ILE A 75 9.13 -11.68 -9.51
C ILE A 75 10.44 -10.94 -9.29
N ILE A 76 11.56 -11.56 -9.68
CA ILE A 76 12.90 -11.00 -9.51
C ILE A 76 13.78 -11.36 -10.70
N VAL A 77 14.74 -10.51 -11.03
CA VAL A 77 15.81 -10.88 -11.97
C VAL A 77 16.68 -11.98 -11.37
N PRO A 78 17.21 -12.90 -12.19
CA PRO A 78 18.06 -14.01 -11.70
C PRO A 78 19.44 -13.54 -11.25
N ASP A 79 19.93 -12.41 -11.78
CA ASP A 79 21.24 -11.85 -11.48
C ASP A 79 21.15 -10.33 -11.35
N ILE A 80 21.66 -9.79 -10.24
CA ILE A 80 21.68 -8.36 -9.97
C ILE A 80 22.51 -7.57 -10.99
N SER A 81 23.43 -8.20 -11.71
CA SER A 81 24.20 -7.59 -12.79
C SER A 81 23.34 -7.15 -13.98
N GLN A 82 22.13 -7.64 -14.09
CA GLN A 82 21.15 -7.20 -15.08
C GLN A 82 20.62 -5.78 -14.83
N TYR A 83 20.76 -5.27 -13.62
CA TYR A 83 20.43 -3.87 -13.33
C TYR A 83 21.60 -2.96 -13.67
N THR A 84 21.33 -1.91 -14.44
CA THR A 84 22.32 -0.85 -14.68
C THR A 84 22.62 -0.08 -13.38
N HIS A 85 21.56 0.08 -12.57
CA HIS A 85 21.62 0.68 -11.24
C HIS A 85 20.75 -0.14 -10.29
N LEU A 86 21.07 -0.13 -9.02
CA LEU A 86 20.25 -0.79 -8.01
C LEU A 86 18.84 -0.17 -8.03
N GLY A 87 17.83 -1.00 -8.21
CA GLY A 87 16.43 -0.59 -8.32
C GLY A 87 15.96 -0.20 -9.73
N ASP A 88 16.84 -0.20 -10.73
CA ASP A 88 16.41 0.00 -12.12
C ASP A 88 15.66 -1.23 -12.63
N GLY A 89 14.36 -1.13 -12.76
CA GLY A 89 13.52 -2.15 -13.39
C GLY A 89 13.50 -2.09 -14.93
N LEU A 90 14.53 -1.55 -15.54
CA LEU A 90 14.57 -1.29 -16.97
C LEU A 90 14.95 -2.49 -17.83
N THR A 91 15.36 -3.59 -17.24
CA THR A 91 15.67 -4.81 -17.98
C THR A 91 14.39 -5.42 -18.51
N MET A 92 14.09 -5.17 -19.77
CA MET A 92 12.94 -5.78 -20.45
C MET A 92 13.33 -7.13 -21.02
N THR A 93 12.49 -8.13 -20.81
CA THR A 93 12.69 -9.44 -21.43
C THR A 93 12.34 -9.36 -22.92
N ASP A 94 12.95 -10.24 -23.71
CA ASP A 94 12.59 -10.43 -25.11
C ASP A 94 11.34 -11.31 -25.30
N ASN A 95 10.75 -11.80 -24.18
CA ASN A 95 9.64 -12.75 -24.09
C ASN A 95 9.96 -14.15 -24.65
N LEU A 96 11.23 -14.49 -24.78
CA LEU A 96 11.70 -15.81 -25.18
C LEU A 96 12.41 -16.47 -23.99
N ILE A 97 12.43 -17.80 -23.94
CA ILE A 97 13.08 -18.54 -22.87
C ILE A 97 14.60 -18.51 -23.09
N TYR A 98 15.33 -18.13 -22.03
CA TYR A 98 16.79 -18.14 -22.07
C TYR A 98 17.36 -19.54 -22.28
N ASP A 99 18.25 -19.66 -23.27
CA ASP A 99 19.04 -20.87 -23.51
C ASP A 99 20.53 -20.51 -23.51
N LYS A 100 21.25 -21.00 -22.48
CA LYS A 100 22.67 -20.71 -22.27
C LYS A 100 23.59 -21.26 -23.37
N GLU A 101 23.10 -22.19 -24.21
CA GLU A 101 23.87 -22.79 -25.31
C GLU A 101 23.78 -21.94 -26.61
N MET A 102 22.91 -20.92 -26.62
CA MET A 102 22.76 -20.00 -27.75
C MET A 102 23.66 -18.77 -27.56
N ASP A 103 24.09 -18.17 -28.68
CA ASP A 103 24.73 -16.85 -28.67
C ASP A 103 23.73 -15.79 -28.19
N PRO A 104 24.15 -14.74 -27.44
CA PRO A 104 23.26 -13.68 -26.93
C PRO A 104 22.39 -12.97 -28.00
N LEU A 105 22.74 -13.05 -29.28
CA LEU A 105 21.96 -12.50 -30.39
C LEU A 105 21.18 -13.55 -31.18
N GLU A 106 21.31 -14.83 -30.80
CA GLU A 106 20.66 -15.95 -31.48
C GLU A 106 19.24 -16.19 -30.94
N THR A 107 18.31 -16.60 -31.80
CA THR A 107 16.97 -17.01 -31.43
C THR A 107 16.43 -18.05 -32.40
N ASP A 108 15.63 -19.00 -31.91
CA ASP A 108 14.86 -19.94 -32.70
C ASP A 108 13.36 -19.59 -32.76
N GLY A 109 12.99 -18.44 -32.18
CA GLY A 109 11.60 -17.97 -32.09
C GLY A 109 10.85 -18.43 -30.84
N TYR A 110 11.42 -19.36 -30.03
CA TYR A 110 10.90 -19.80 -28.73
C TYR A 110 11.91 -19.55 -27.63
N LYS A 111 13.20 -19.63 -27.96
CA LYS A 111 14.34 -19.43 -27.06
C LYS A 111 15.29 -18.39 -27.64
N SER A 112 16.04 -17.75 -26.76
CA SER A 112 17.13 -16.85 -27.14
C SER A 112 18.35 -17.06 -26.23
N GLY A 113 19.51 -16.63 -26.70
CA GLY A 113 20.74 -16.58 -25.89
C GLY A 113 20.81 -15.37 -24.97
N LYS A 114 19.79 -14.49 -24.96
CA LYS A 114 19.76 -13.31 -24.14
C LYS A 114 19.35 -13.64 -22.71
N PHE A 115 20.25 -13.33 -21.75
CA PHE A 115 20.03 -13.58 -20.32
C PHE A 115 19.16 -12.47 -19.69
N ASP A 116 17.86 -12.48 -19.96
CA ASP A 116 16.92 -11.46 -19.49
C ASP A 116 15.62 -12.02 -18.88
N ASP A 117 15.53 -13.36 -18.71
CA ASP A 117 14.43 -14.01 -18.02
C ASP A 117 14.33 -13.58 -16.56
N ARG A 118 13.12 -13.63 -16.03
CA ARG A 118 12.84 -13.37 -14.61
C ARG A 118 12.38 -14.61 -13.88
N TRP A 119 12.68 -14.67 -12.59
CA TRP A 119 12.24 -15.75 -11.72
C TRP A 119 10.93 -15.36 -11.02
N ALA A 120 9.91 -16.21 -11.12
CA ALA A 120 8.68 -16.08 -10.34
C ALA A 120 8.70 -17.03 -9.15
N PHE A 121 8.44 -16.50 -7.96
CA PHE A 121 8.26 -17.29 -6.74
C PHE A 121 6.81 -17.73 -6.65
N THR A 122 6.55 -19.03 -6.82
CA THR A 122 5.20 -19.58 -6.99
C THR A 122 4.66 -20.30 -5.76
N SER A 123 5.28 -20.14 -4.60
CA SER A 123 4.78 -20.69 -3.34
C SER A 123 3.35 -20.20 -3.06
N LYS A 124 2.49 -21.10 -2.59
CA LYS A 124 1.09 -20.77 -2.28
C LYS A 124 1.00 -20.11 -0.92
N SER A 125 0.17 -19.09 -0.82
CA SER A 125 -0.14 -18.40 0.44
C SER A 125 -1.57 -17.88 0.40
N THR A 126 -2.46 -18.44 1.22
CA THR A 126 -3.83 -17.97 1.37
C THR A 126 -3.90 -16.51 1.84
N PRO A 127 -3.11 -16.06 2.84
CA PRO A 127 -3.08 -14.63 3.19
C PRO A 127 -2.73 -13.72 2.01
N LEU A 128 -1.77 -14.11 1.17
CA LEU A 128 -1.40 -13.34 -0.01
C LEU A 128 -2.55 -13.26 -1.03
N ASN A 129 -3.29 -14.36 -1.23
CA ASN A 129 -4.48 -14.36 -2.07
C ASN A 129 -5.54 -13.41 -1.53
N TYR A 130 -5.85 -13.43 -0.24
CA TYR A 130 -6.80 -12.49 0.36
C TYR A 130 -6.37 -11.03 0.20
N GLY A 131 -5.10 -10.70 0.44
CA GLY A 131 -4.58 -9.35 0.21
C GLY A 131 -4.73 -8.90 -1.24
N SER A 132 -4.41 -9.79 -2.20
CA SER A 132 -4.56 -9.53 -3.62
C SER A 132 -6.03 -9.28 -4.03
N ILE A 133 -6.96 -10.15 -3.59
CA ILE A 133 -8.38 -9.96 -3.95
C ILE A 133 -9.04 -8.78 -3.25
N ALA A 134 -8.57 -8.38 -2.08
CA ALA A 134 -9.01 -7.14 -1.46
C ALA A 134 -8.68 -5.94 -2.37
N ALA A 135 -7.45 -5.88 -2.90
CA ALA A 135 -7.06 -4.82 -3.83
C ALA A 135 -7.84 -4.88 -5.16
N LEU A 136 -8.06 -6.08 -5.72
CA LEU A 136 -8.86 -6.26 -6.93
C LEU A 136 -10.32 -5.81 -6.71
N ALA A 137 -10.92 -6.13 -5.57
CA ALA A 137 -12.27 -5.68 -5.24
C ALA A 137 -12.35 -4.15 -5.07
N ALA A 138 -11.34 -3.52 -4.46
CA ALA A 138 -11.27 -2.06 -4.39
C ALA A 138 -11.07 -1.44 -5.78
N ALA A 139 -10.15 -1.97 -6.58
CA ALA A 139 -9.88 -1.51 -7.95
C ALA A 139 -11.13 -1.62 -8.85
N SER A 140 -11.92 -2.69 -8.72
CA SER A 140 -13.13 -2.88 -9.52
C SER A 140 -14.15 -1.74 -9.37
N ARG A 141 -14.24 -1.14 -8.17
CA ARG A 141 -15.16 -0.03 -7.94
C ARG A 141 -14.72 1.26 -8.63
N VAL A 142 -13.42 1.56 -8.56
CA VAL A 142 -12.86 2.83 -9.06
C VAL A 142 -12.55 2.82 -10.55
N LEU A 143 -12.29 1.62 -11.11
CA LEU A 143 -12.07 1.47 -12.56
C LEU A 143 -13.38 1.41 -13.36
N LYS A 144 -14.52 1.28 -12.69
CA LYS A 144 -15.82 1.34 -13.35
C LYS A 144 -16.06 2.71 -13.97
N GLY A 145 -16.35 2.73 -15.27
CA GLY A 145 -16.48 3.96 -16.07
C GLY A 145 -15.14 4.48 -16.61
N TYR A 146 -14.01 3.89 -16.20
CA TYR A 146 -12.68 4.17 -16.73
C TYR A 146 -12.17 2.99 -17.59
N ASN A 147 -12.22 1.77 -17.06
CA ASN A 147 -11.91 0.51 -17.74
C ASN A 147 -12.85 -0.58 -17.23
N ASP A 148 -14.05 -0.66 -17.82
CA ASP A 148 -15.12 -1.53 -17.36
C ASP A 148 -14.78 -3.02 -17.51
N GLU A 149 -14.05 -3.42 -18.54
CA GLU A 149 -13.63 -4.79 -18.74
C GLU A 149 -12.72 -5.26 -17.61
N LEU A 150 -11.70 -4.48 -17.28
CA LEU A 150 -10.79 -4.77 -16.20
C LEU A 150 -11.52 -4.72 -14.84
N ALA A 151 -12.44 -3.77 -14.64
CA ALA A 151 -13.24 -3.67 -13.41
C ALA A 151 -14.09 -4.93 -13.18
N GLU A 152 -14.75 -5.43 -14.21
CA GLU A 152 -15.55 -6.66 -14.15
C GLU A 152 -14.69 -7.90 -13.89
N GLU A 153 -13.56 -8.01 -14.57
CA GLU A 153 -12.62 -9.10 -14.35
C GLU A 153 -12.09 -9.11 -12.90
N CYS A 154 -11.75 -7.95 -12.35
CA CYS A 154 -11.27 -7.81 -11.00
C CYS A 154 -12.27 -8.32 -9.96
N ILE A 155 -13.53 -7.90 -10.05
CA ILE A 155 -14.53 -8.35 -9.05
C ILE A 155 -14.85 -9.84 -9.22
N ASN A 156 -14.95 -10.34 -10.44
CA ASN A 156 -15.20 -11.76 -10.68
C ASN A 156 -14.04 -12.63 -10.16
N THR A 157 -12.79 -12.22 -10.39
CA THR A 157 -11.62 -12.88 -9.84
C THR A 157 -11.63 -12.88 -8.32
N ALA A 158 -11.92 -11.73 -7.71
CA ALA A 158 -11.96 -11.61 -6.26
C ALA A 158 -13.00 -12.55 -5.61
N ILE A 159 -14.21 -12.61 -6.18
CA ILE A 159 -15.28 -13.51 -5.71
C ILE A 159 -14.89 -14.99 -5.87
N ASN A 160 -14.30 -15.35 -7.01
CA ASN A 160 -13.92 -16.73 -7.29
C ASN A 160 -12.79 -17.21 -6.38
N VAL A 161 -11.76 -16.41 -6.18
CA VAL A 161 -10.64 -16.74 -5.28
C VAL A 161 -11.12 -16.79 -3.83
N TRP A 162 -12.01 -15.90 -3.39
CA TRP A 162 -12.63 -15.98 -2.07
C TRP A 162 -13.32 -17.33 -1.84
N LYS A 163 -14.13 -17.77 -2.80
CA LYS A 163 -14.83 -19.08 -2.73
C LYS A 163 -13.84 -20.25 -2.73
N GLU A 164 -12.80 -20.17 -3.55
CA GLU A 164 -11.78 -21.23 -3.62
C GLU A 164 -11.04 -21.36 -2.29
N GLU A 165 -10.54 -20.25 -1.72
CA GLU A 165 -9.81 -20.27 -0.46
C GLU A 165 -10.67 -20.76 0.72
N HIS A 166 -11.98 -20.50 0.73
CA HIS A 166 -12.91 -21.03 1.74
C HIS A 166 -13.34 -22.48 1.51
N SER A 167 -13.01 -23.07 0.37
CA SER A 167 -13.37 -24.47 0.06
C SER A 167 -12.29 -25.49 0.44
N LYS A 168 -11.13 -25.04 0.92
CA LYS A 168 -9.96 -25.86 1.20
C LYS A 168 -9.25 -25.43 2.49
N GLU A 169 -8.36 -26.26 2.98
CA GLU A 169 -7.44 -25.86 4.05
C GLU A 169 -6.50 -24.76 3.56
N PRO A 170 -6.19 -23.75 4.40
CA PRO A 170 -5.37 -22.62 4.01
C PRO A 170 -3.90 -23.02 3.81
N ASP A 171 -3.30 -22.49 2.76
CA ASP A 171 -1.86 -22.55 2.53
C ASP A 171 -1.18 -21.44 3.37
N LEU A 172 -0.51 -21.81 4.46
CA LEU A 172 0.10 -20.87 5.41
C LEU A 172 1.61 -20.68 5.20
N PHE A 173 2.10 -20.87 3.98
CA PHE A 173 3.50 -20.55 3.69
C PHE A 173 3.78 -19.07 3.97
N HIS A 174 4.79 -18.81 4.79
CA HIS A 174 5.17 -17.47 5.18
C HIS A 174 6.65 -17.20 4.90
N HIS A 175 6.93 -16.10 4.24
CA HIS A 175 8.29 -15.63 3.99
C HIS A 175 8.36 -14.10 4.06
N GLY A 176 8.88 -13.59 5.16
CA GLY A 176 9.12 -12.15 5.35
C GLY A 176 7.86 -11.30 5.10
N ASN A 177 8.02 -10.28 4.25
CA ASN A 177 6.95 -9.36 3.84
C ASN A 177 6.51 -9.58 2.38
N THR A 178 6.51 -10.84 1.92
CA THR A 178 6.17 -11.19 0.53
C THR A 178 4.92 -12.08 0.41
N THR A 179 4.40 -12.56 1.54
CA THR A 179 3.33 -13.57 1.56
C THR A 179 2.05 -13.11 2.26
N GLY A 180 1.89 -11.80 2.47
CA GLY A 180 0.76 -11.24 3.21
C GLY A 180 1.01 -11.13 4.71
N GLY A 181 0.00 -10.64 5.42
CA GLY A 181 -0.05 -10.60 6.88
C GLY A 181 -0.52 -11.93 7.48
N THR A 182 -1.18 -11.88 8.65
CA THR A 182 -1.83 -13.08 9.20
C THR A 182 -3.06 -13.45 8.35
N LEU A 183 -3.45 -14.73 8.42
CA LEU A 183 -4.61 -15.23 7.68
C LEU A 183 -5.86 -14.39 7.99
N GLU A 184 -6.13 -14.19 9.26
CA GLU A 184 -7.33 -13.49 9.73
C GLU A 184 -7.32 -11.99 9.36
N ASP A 185 -6.16 -11.33 9.41
CA ASP A 185 -6.06 -9.92 9.03
C ASP A 185 -6.29 -9.72 7.53
N GLU A 186 -5.74 -10.58 6.67
CA GLU A 186 -5.92 -10.49 5.22
C GLU A 186 -7.33 -10.94 4.80
N GLU A 187 -7.89 -11.97 5.43
CA GLU A 187 -9.28 -12.38 5.22
C GLU A 187 -10.26 -11.25 5.55
N LEU A 188 -10.06 -10.57 6.67
CA LEU A 188 -10.90 -9.43 7.05
C LEU A 188 -10.82 -8.29 6.02
N LYS A 189 -9.64 -8.00 5.50
CA LYS A 189 -9.48 -7.01 4.41
C LYS A 189 -10.29 -7.40 3.19
N ALA A 190 -10.18 -8.66 2.76
CA ALA A 190 -10.92 -9.18 1.62
C ALA A 190 -12.44 -9.14 1.84
N ALA A 191 -12.91 -9.56 3.01
CA ALA A 191 -14.34 -9.53 3.35
C ALA A 191 -14.91 -8.10 3.31
N VAL A 192 -14.17 -7.11 3.85
CA VAL A 192 -14.60 -5.70 3.83
C VAL A 192 -14.69 -5.18 2.40
N GLU A 193 -13.68 -5.41 1.58
CA GLU A 193 -13.67 -4.91 0.20
C GLU A 193 -14.72 -5.59 -0.67
N LEU A 194 -14.94 -6.90 -0.48
CA LEU A 194 -16.01 -7.64 -1.15
C LEU A 194 -17.39 -7.17 -0.71
N LEU A 195 -17.61 -6.88 0.57
CA LEU A 195 -18.85 -6.28 1.05
C LEU A 195 -19.12 -4.93 0.38
N LEU A 196 -18.12 -4.05 0.33
CA LEU A 196 -18.23 -2.73 -0.31
C LEU A 196 -18.55 -2.85 -1.80
N SER A 197 -17.98 -3.84 -2.50
CA SER A 197 -18.14 -4.01 -3.95
C SER A 197 -19.44 -4.72 -4.32
N THR A 198 -19.85 -5.75 -3.57
CA THR A 198 -20.98 -6.61 -3.92
C THR A 198 -22.26 -6.30 -3.14
N LYS A 199 -22.12 -5.74 -1.93
CA LYS A 199 -23.20 -5.54 -0.95
C LYS A 199 -23.84 -6.85 -0.50
N ASP A 200 -23.16 -7.99 -0.68
CA ASP A 200 -23.67 -9.29 -0.28
C ASP A 200 -23.53 -9.47 1.24
N GLU A 201 -24.65 -9.80 1.88
CA GLU A 201 -24.77 -9.95 3.32
C GLU A 201 -23.89 -11.07 3.90
N MET A 202 -23.49 -12.05 3.07
CA MET A 202 -22.57 -13.10 3.51
C MET A 202 -21.24 -12.53 4.04
N TYR A 203 -20.71 -11.48 3.42
CA TYR A 203 -19.48 -10.84 3.88
C TYR A 203 -19.70 -10.06 5.18
N ALA A 204 -20.83 -9.38 5.33
CA ALA A 204 -21.18 -8.71 6.58
C ALA A 204 -21.29 -9.72 7.75
N THR A 205 -21.89 -10.88 7.50
CA THR A 205 -21.96 -11.98 8.47
C THR A 205 -20.58 -12.47 8.86
N ARG A 206 -19.71 -12.73 7.86
CA ARG A 206 -18.33 -13.15 8.13
C ARG A 206 -17.54 -12.12 8.93
N ILE A 207 -17.65 -10.83 8.61
CA ILE A 207 -17.00 -9.75 9.37
C ILE A 207 -17.45 -9.73 10.84
N LYS A 208 -18.72 -9.97 11.12
CA LYS A 208 -19.23 -10.07 12.50
C LYS A 208 -18.59 -11.24 13.27
N GLU A 209 -18.39 -12.38 12.61
CA GLU A 209 -17.70 -13.54 13.20
C GLU A 209 -16.22 -13.23 13.49
N MET A 210 -15.60 -12.38 12.67
CA MET A 210 -14.20 -11.96 12.82
C MET A 210 -14.00 -10.84 13.87
N TRP A 211 -14.99 -10.55 14.69
CA TRP A 211 -14.83 -9.55 15.75
C TRP A 211 -13.59 -9.73 16.62
N PRO A 212 -13.17 -10.95 17.02
CA PRO A 212 -11.95 -11.12 17.81
C PRO A 212 -10.69 -10.57 17.12
N THR A 213 -10.60 -10.71 15.80
CA THR A 213 -9.51 -10.14 14.99
C THR A 213 -9.58 -8.62 14.95
N ILE A 214 -10.79 -8.06 14.76
CA ILE A 214 -11.01 -6.61 14.76
C ILE A 214 -10.60 -6.00 16.10
N ASP A 215 -11.02 -6.58 17.21
CA ASP A 215 -10.76 -6.09 18.56
C ASP A 215 -9.26 -6.17 18.90
N LYS A 216 -8.64 -7.32 18.66
CA LYS A 216 -7.21 -7.58 18.91
C LYS A 216 -6.31 -6.64 18.13
N ASN A 217 -6.62 -6.42 16.85
CA ASN A 217 -5.81 -5.65 15.91
C ASN A 217 -6.53 -4.35 15.49
N PHE A 218 -7.22 -3.71 16.44
CA PHE A 218 -8.07 -2.54 16.16
C PHE A 218 -7.32 -1.43 15.43
N ASN A 219 -6.08 -1.16 15.82
CA ASN A 219 -5.22 -0.17 15.17
C ASN A 219 -4.93 -0.46 13.68
N LEU A 220 -5.08 -1.71 13.25
CA LEU A 220 -4.90 -2.12 11.86
C LEU A 220 -6.20 -2.02 11.05
N HIS A 221 -7.35 -2.25 11.71
CA HIS A 221 -8.63 -2.48 11.05
C HIS A 221 -9.65 -1.35 11.22
N ALA A 222 -9.43 -0.43 12.18
CA ALA A 222 -10.40 0.60 12.53
C ALA A 222 -10.91 1.38 11.31
N GLY A 223 -10.01 1.91 10.47
CA GLY A 223 -10.41 2.68 9.29
C GLY A 223 -11.29 1.89 8.31
N ARG A 224 -10.96 0.60 8.09
CA ARG A 224 -11.74 -0.28 7.18
C ARG A 224 -13.13 -0.55 7.72
N VAL A 225 -13.22 -0.86 9.01
CA VAL A 225 -14.50 -1.20 9.64
C VAL A 225 -15.43 0.01 9.68
N MET A 226 -14.89 1.23 9.76
CA MET A 226 -15.71 2.45 9.65
C MET A 226 -16.38 2.59 8.28
N LYS A 227 -15.76 2.14 7.20
CA LYS A 227 -16.32 2.24 5.83
C LYS A 227 -17.56 1.38 5.62
N ILE A 228 -17.76 0.35 6.43
CA ILE A 228 -18.87 -0.61 6.28
C ILE A 228 -20.00 -0.42 7.26
N LEU A 229 -19.99 0.60 8.11
CA LEU A 229 -21.01 0.81 9.15
C LEU A 229 -22.44 0.79 8.62
N THR A 230 -22.68 1.28 7.41
CA THR A 230 -24.00 1.30 6.80
C THR A 230 -24.57 -0.07 6.44
N TYR A 231 -23.69 -1.08 6.38
CA TYR A 231 -24.04 -2.47 6.07
C TYR A 231 -24.16 -3.34 7.34
N MET A 232 -23.87 -2.76 8.52
CA MET A 232 -23.86 -3.49 9.78
C MET A 232 -25.10 -3.20 10.63
N ASP A 233 -25.49 -4.21 11.43
CA ASP A 233 -26.59 -4.07 12.39
C ASP A 233 -26.22 -3.18 13.59
N GLU A 234 -27.22 -2.81 14.37
CA GLU A 234 -27.04 -1.92 15.52
C GLU A 234 -26.20 -2.53 16.64
N ASP A 235 -26.26 -3.85 16.82
CA ASP A 235 -25.44 -4.55 17.82
C ASP A 235 -23.95 -4.42 17.48
N PHE A 236 -23.58 -4.63 16.23
CA PHE A 236 -22.20 -4.45 15.76
C PHE A 236 -21.75 -2.99 15.91
N LYS A 237 -22.58 -2.03 15.49
CA LYS A 237 -22.28 -0.60 15.64
C LYS A 237 -22.08 -0.19 17.09
N GLN A 238 -22.93 -0.69 17.99
CA GLN A 238 -22.79 -0.39 19.43
C GLN A 238 -21.53 -1.01 20.02
N LYS A 239 -21.19 -2.23 19.64
CA LYS A 239 -19.96 -2.93 20.04
C LYS A 239 -18.73 -2.16 19.56
N LEU A 240 -18.76 -1.71 18.32
CA LEU A 240 -17.68 -0.90 17.73
C LEU A 240 -17.54 0.45 18.43
N LYS A 241 -18.65 1.14 18.72
CA LYS A 241 -18.61 2.42 19.46
C LYS A 241 -17.99 2.25 20.85
N ASN A 242 -18.23 1.14 21.53
CA ASN A 242 -17.60 0.86 22.82
C ASN A 242 -16.09 0.64 22.63
N ARG A 243 -15.68 -0.12 21.63
CA ARG A 243 -14.24 -0.32 21.31
C ARG A 243 -13.53 0.98 20.97
N VAL A 244 -14.20 1.92 20.28
CA VAL A 244 -13.66 3.27 20.01
C VAL A 244 -13.45 4.07 21.29
N LYS A 245 -14.33 3.94 22.31
CA LYS A 245 -14.11 4.57 23.62
C LYS A 245 -12.86 4.03 24.31
N ASP A 246 -12.60 2.72 24.22
CA ASP A 246 -11.40 2.11 24.77
C ASP A 246 -10.16 2.58 24.00
N TYR A 247 -10.23 2.66 22.67
CA TYR A 247 -9.17 3.16 21.82
C TYR A 247 -8.81 4.63 22.13
N LYS A 248 -9.78 5.46 22.51
CA LYS A 248 -9.50 6.82 22.96
C LYS A 248 -8.53 6.86 24.15
N ASN A 249 -8.62 5.89 25.07
CA ASN A 249 -7.70 5.77 26.17
C ASN A 249 -6.30 5.32 25.70
N GLU A 250 -6.23 4.41 24.72
CA GLU A 250 -4.96 3.99 24.09
C GLU A 250 -4.24 5.18 23.43
N ILE A 251 -4.97 6.04 22.70
CA ILE A 251 -4.43 7.27 22.12
C ILE A 251 -3.81 8.19 23.19
N ALA A 252 -4.46 8.30 24.35
CA ALA A 252 -3.97 9.15 25.43
C ALA A 252 -2.59 8.71 25.94
N GLU A 253 -2.27 7.41 25.85
CA GLU A 253 -0.95 6.91 26.26
C GLU A 253 0.17 7.40 25.34
N HIS A 254 -0.07 7.63 24.04
CA HIS A 254 0.94 8.18 23.15
C HIS A 254 1.45 9.55 23.60
N ARG A 255 0.56 10.37 24.19
CA ARG A 255 0.93 11.68 24.75
C ARG A 255 1.81 11.58 26.00
N LYS A 256 1.73 10.47 26.71
CA LYS A 256 2.60 10.19 27.86
C LYS A 256 3.96 9.63 27.42
N GLU A 257 3.97 8.89 26.32
CA GLU A 257 5.21 8.29 25.80
C GLU A 257 6.09 9.31 25.07
N ASN A 258 5.49 10.28 24.37
CA ASN A 258 6.23 11.28 23.62
C ASN A 258 5.43 12.59 23.46
N PRO A 259 6.12 13.75 23.31
CA PRO A 259 5.48 15.06 23.24
C PRO A 259 4.68 15.28 21.94
N TYR A 260 4.88 14.45 20.93
CA TYR A 260 4.22 14.53 19.62
C TYR A 260 2.87 13.83 19.62
N GLY A 261 2.64 12.95 20.59
CA GLY A 261 1.38 12.22 20.75
C GLY A 261 1.06 11.26 19.61
N VAL A 262 2.10 10.71 18.97
CA VAL A 262 1.99 9.72 17.89
C VAL A 262 2.54 8.36 18.31
N PRO A 263 2.09 7.24 17.71
CA PRO A 263 2.65 5.93 18.02
C PRO A 263 4.09 5.84 17.52
N ILE A 264 5.03 5.63 18.42
CA ILE A 264 6.43 5.38 18.06
C ILE A 264 6.69 3.89 18.13
N GLY A 265 7.04 3.31 16.96
CA GLY A 265 7.29 1.88 16.84
C GLY A 265 8.47 1.43 17.71
N ARG A 266 8.27 0.36 18.51
CA ARG A 266 9.31 -0.19 19.39
C ARG A 266 10.48 -0.83 18.64
N ARG A 267 10.29 -1.15 17.36
CA ARG A 267 11.29 -1.81 16.51
C ARG A 267 12.18 -0.86 15.73
N GLY A 268 11.90 0.45 15.77
CA GLY A 268 12.71 1.49 15.12
C GLY A 268 12.66 1.50 13.58
N TRP A 269 12.07 0.52 12.93
CA TRP A 269 12.02 0.39 11.47
C TRP A 269 10.73 0.95 10.89
N ALA A 270 10.86 1.74 9.82
CA ALA A 270 9.74 2.25 9.03
C ALA A 270 8.63 2.94 9.86
N GLY A 271 9.02 3.75 10.83
CA GLY A 271 8.11 4.40 11.78
C GLY A 271 7.03 5.23 11.10
N ASN A 272 7.35 5.90 9.98
CA ASN A 272 6.43 6.75 9.26
C ASN A 272 5.20 6.00 8.74
N SER A 273 5.33 4.74 8.33
CA SER A 273 4.20 3.94 7.88
C SER A 273 3.16 3.71 8.97
N GLN A 274 3.61 3.53 10.22
CA GLN A 274 2.72 3.37 11.38
C GLN A 274 2.01 4.68 11.71
N ILE A 275 2.73 5.80 11.64
CA ILE A 275 2.18 7.14 11.92
C ILE A 275 1.14 7.54 10.86
N VAL A 276 1.41 7.27 9.59
CA VAL A 276 0.44 7.49 8.49
C VAL A 276 -0.80 6.63 8.69
N SER A 277 -0.63 5.34 8.98
CA SER A 277 -1.75 4.42 9.22
C SER A 277 -2.58 4.85 10.44
N TYR A 278 -1.93 5.28 11.51
CA TYR A 278 -2.59 5.84 12.69
C TYR A 278 -3.46 7.06 12.31
N ALA A 279 -2.90 8.02 11.56
CA ALA A 279 -3.62 9.21 11.17
C ALA A 279 -4.82 8.89 10.25
N ILE A 280 -4.66 7.98 9.29
CA ILE A 280 -5.75 7.54 8.40
C ILE A 280 -6.86 6.85 9.20
N ASN A 281 -6.51 5.96 10.12
CA ASN A 281 -7.51 5.33 10.99
C ASN A 281 -8.28 6.37 11.83
N ASN A 282 -7.58 7.35 12.39
CA ASN A 282 -8.22 8.43 13.15
C ASN A 282 -9.08 9.33 12.28
N TYR A 283 -8.76 9.53 11.00
CA TYR A 283 -9.65 10.22 10.05
C TYR A 283 -11.00 9.50 9.93
N HIS A 284 -11.01 8.20 9.67
CA HIS A 284 -12.25 7.44 9.58
C HIS A 284 -13.01 7.39 10.91
N LEU A 285 -12.29 7.24 12.01
CA LEU A 285 -12.88 7.24 13.34
C LEU A 285 -13.50 8.60 13.70
N HIS A 286 -12.84 9.70 13.36
CA HIS A 286 -13.37 11.05 13.54
C HIS A 286 -14.62 11.27 12.70
N LYS A 287 -14.62 10.87 11.41
CA LYS A 287 -15.80 10.99 10.53
C LYS A 287 -17.00 10.20 11.07
N ALA A 288 -16.77 9.04 11.68
CA ALA A 288 -17.84 8.19 12.24
C ALA A 288 -18.26 8.59 13.67
N PHE A 289 -17.32 9.04 14.48
CA PHE A 289 -17.50 9.33 15.91
C PHE A 289 -16.74 10.62 16.33
N PRO A 290 -17.14 11.79 15.80
CA PRO A 290 -16.40 13.06 16.06
C PRO A 290 -16.38 13.46 17.54
N ASP A 291 -17.38 13.06 18.34
CA ASP A 291 -17.42 13.30 19.79
C ASP A 291 -16.41 12.42 20.57
N LEU A 292 -15.93 11.34 19.99
CA LEU A 292 -14.99 10.41 20.64
C LEU A 292 -13.55 10.66 20.20
N ILE A 293 -13.31 10.87 18.92
CA ILE A 293 -11.98 11.01 18.32
C ILE A 293 -11.86 12.42 17.75
N ASP A 294 -10.85 13.16 18.22
CA ASP A 294 -10.57 14.51 17.77
C ASP A 294 -9.82 14.49 16.42
N LYS A 295 -10.16 15.42 15.52
CA LYS A 295 -9.45 15.60 14.25
C LYS A 295 -7.96 15.92 14.40
N GLU A 296 -7.56 16.49 15.55
CA GLU A 296 -6.15 16.74 15.88
C GLU A 296 -5.28 15.47 15.81
N GLU A 297 -5.87 14.29 16.06
CA GLU A 297 -5.14 13.02 15.94
C GLU A 297 -4.73 12.72 14.48
N VAL A 298 -5.47 13.25 13.51
CA VAL A 298 -5.12 13.17 12.08
C VAL A 298 -4.00 14.14 11.76
N PHE A 299 -4.10 15.38 12.23
CA PHE A 299 -3.11 16.43 11.96
C PHE A 299 -1.74 16.10 12.55
N LYS A 300 -1.68 15.47 13.72
CA LYS A 300 -0.42 15.03 14.33
C LYS A 300 0.40 14.13 13.42
N GLY A 301 -0.24 13.19 12.73
CA GLY A 301 0.46 12.29 11.82
C GLY A 301 1.10 13.03 10.65
N LEU A 302 0.38 13.96 10.03
CA LEU A 302 0.93 14.77 8.94
C LEU A 302 2.03 15.73 9.43
N ASN A 303 1.79 16.41 10.57
CA ASN A 303 2.77 17.31 11.17
C ASN A 303 4.06 16.59 11.54
N TYR A 304 3.96 15.34 12.03
CA TYR A 304 5.13 14.52 12.30
C TYR A 304 5.97 14.31 11.03
N LEU A 305 5.34 13.94 9.91
CA LEU A 305 6.04 13.79 8.63
C LEU A 305 6.72 15.10 8.17
N TYR A 306 6.14 16.24 8.50
CA TYR A 306 6.62 17.55 8.07
C TYR A 306 7.65 18.19 9.01
N GLY A 307 8.13 17.47 10.01
CA GLY A 307 9.22 17.91 10.87
C GLY A 307 8.88 18.06 12.34
N THR A 308 7.63 17.82 12.78
CA THR A 308 7.26 17.81 14.19
C THR A 308 7.61 16.44 14.79
N HIS A 309 8.92 16.19 14.91
CA HIS A 309 9.46 14.93 15.45
C HIS A 309 10.79 15.20 16.20
N PRO A 310 11.31 14.21 16.98
CA PRO A 310 12.45 14.41 17.83
C PRO A 310 13.65 15.05 17.11
N ASP A 311 14.12 16.15 17.68
CA ASP A 311 15.37 16.82 17.33
C ASP A 311 15.50 17.21 15.85
N SER A 312 14.39 17.51 15.19
CA SER A 312 14.38 17.76 13.75
C SER A 312 13.33 18.78 13.32
N ASP A 313 13.74 19.60 12.38
CA ASP A 313 12.91 20.46 11.55
C ASP A 313 12.90 19.97 10.08
N ILE A 314 13.30 18.71 9.85
CA ILE A 314 13.45 18.09 8.54
C ILE A 314 12.20 17.31 8.18
N SER A 315 11.58 17.63 7.04
CA SER A 315 10.47 16.84 6.51
C SER A 315 10.96 15.47 6.01
N PHE A 316 10.21 14.43 6.33
CA PHE A 316 10.38 13.10 5.76
C PHE A 316 9.81 12.98 4.34
N VAL A 317 9.18 14.05 3.84
CA VAL A 317 8.67 14.13 2.48
C VAL A 317 9.59 15.04 1.68
N SER A 318 10.30 14.47 0.71
CA SER A 318 11.28 15.18 -0.10
C SER A 318 10.63 16.34 -0.87
N GLY A 319 11.27 17.52 -0.81
CA GLY A 319 10.76 18.74 -1.46
C GLY A 319 9.61 19.44 -0.74
N VAL A 320 9.18 18.96 0.43
CA VAL A 320 8.14 19.60 1.26
C VAL A 320 8.79 20.23 2.48
N GLY A 321 8.39 21.48 2.79
CA GLY A 321 8.98 22.28 3.88
C GLY A 321 10.26 22.99 3.50
N THR A 322 10.85 23.70 4.47
CA THR A 322 12.11 24.45 4.28
C THR A 322 13.34 23.57 4.23
N LYS A 323 13.27 22.44 4.91
CA LYS A 323 14.27 21.37 4.89
C LYS A 323 13.56 20.03 4.72
N SER A 324 14.09 19.16 3.88
CA SER A 324 13.53 17.82 3.66
C SER A 324 14.64 16.82 3.40
N LYS A 325 14.33 15.53 3.56
CA LYS A 325 15.21 14.46 3.11
C LYS A 325 15.49 14.59 1.62
N LYS A 326 16.76 14.46 1.23
CA LYS A 326 17.21 14.70 -0.15
C LYS A 326 17.82 13.46 -0.79
N VAL A 327 18.32 12.54 0.00
CA VAL A 327 18.96 11.33 -0.45
C VAL A 327 18.11 10.15 -0.10
N ALA A 328 17.77 9.32 -1.08
CA ALA A 328 17.03 8.08 -0.88
C ALA A 328 17.86 6.90 -1.35
N TYR A 329 17.98 5.90 -0.48
CA TYR A 329 18.51 4.60 -0.85
C TYR A 329 17.57 3.92 -1.86
N GLY A 330 18.09 3.03 -2.68
CA GLY A 330 17.31 2.30 -3.68
C GLY A 330 17.36 2.92 -5.06
N MET A 331 17.38 4.24 -5.17
CA MET A 331 17.64 4.92 -6.46
C MET A 331 19.11 4.96 -6.81
N ASN A 332 19.99 4.90 -5.86
CA ASN A 332 21.44 4.72 -5.85
C ASN A 332 22.27 5.51 -6.86
N ARG A 333 21.68 6.46 -7.53
CA ARG A 333 22.36 7.48 -8.30
C ARG A 333 22.34 8.73 -7.47
N ALA A 334 23.47 9.27 -7.12
CA ALA A 334 23.53 10.49 -6.33
C ALA A 334 22.78 11.67 -6.97
N ASP A 335 22.67 11.67 -8.28
CA ASP A 335 21.96 12.65 -9.11
C ASP A 335 20.45 12.36 -9.28
N PHE A 336 19.99 11.12 -9.02
CA PHE A 336 18.59 10.71 -9.16
C PHE A 336 17.94 10.23 -7.84
N SER A 337 18.62 10.42 -6.72
CA SER A 337 18.10 10.00 -5.41
C SER A 337 16.98 10.90 -4.86
N PHE A 338 16.79 12.07 -5.46
CA PHE A 338 15.75 13.01 -5.05
C PHE A 338 14.49 12.85 -5.90
N ILE A 339 13.37 12.50 -5.26
CA ILE A 339 12.05 12.46 -5.88
C ILE A 339 11.11 13.36 -5.06
N ALA A 340 10.71 14.49 -5.65
CA ALA A 340 9.80 15.42 -4.99
C ALA A 340 8.48 14.71 -4.63
N GLY A 341 8.07 14.83 -3.36
CA GLY A 341 6.90 14.12 -2.82
C GLY A 341 7.18 12.69 -2.37
N GLY A 342 8.39 12.16 -2.61
CA GLY A 342 8.80 10.85 -2.10
C GLY A 342 8.86 10.86 -0.57
N VAL A 343 8.30 9.82 0.05
CA VAL A 343 8.26 9.68 1.52
C VAL A 343 9.26 8.62 1.94
N VAL A 344 10.16 8.99 2.86
CA VAL A 344 11.10 8.04 3.44
C VAL A 344 10.47 7.29 4.62
N PRO A 345 10.90 6.05 4.92
CA PRO A 345 10.30 5.23 5.98
C PRO A 345 10.48 5.83 7.37
N GLY A 346 11.61 6.48 7.62
CA GLY A 346 11.98 6.99 8.95
C GLY A 346 12.22 5.89 9.97
N VAL A 347 13.26 6.05 10.77
CA VAL A 347 13.57 5.14 11.88
C VAL A 347 13.71 5.91 13.19
N LEU A 348 13.45 5.22 14.28
CA LEU A 348 13.59 5.75 15.64
C LEU A 348 14.36 4.71 16.46
N ILE A 349 15.67 4.64 16.26
CA ILE A 349 16.55 3.60 16.83
C ILE A 349 17.34 4.14 18.03
N LEU A 350 18.03 5.26 17.85
CA LEU A 350 19.01 5.78 18.81
C LEU A 350 18.34 6.70 19.82
N LYS A 351 17.76 6.12 20.86
CA LYS A 351 17.12 6.87 21.96
C LYS A 351 18.16 7.58 22.82
N PRO A 352 17.79 8.72 23.46
CA PRO A 352 16.48 9.36 23.43
C PRO A 352 16.28 10.34 22.28
N ASP A 353 17.33 10.77 21.60
CA ASP A 353 17.33 11.97 20.75
C ASP A 353 17.14 11.66 19.28
N PHE A 354 17.16 10.37 18.89
CA PHE A 354 16.99 9.91 17.52
C PHE A 354 17.81 10.69 16.48
N PRO A 355 19.15 10.82 16.66
CA PRO A 355 20.00 11.65 15.80
C PRO A 355 20.00 11.20 14.33
N GLU A 356 19.66 9.94 14.06
CA GLU A 356 19.50 9.41 12.71
C GLU A 356 18.44 10.16 11.88
N ASN A 357 17.49 10.83 12.52
CA ASN A 357 16.49 11.63 11.78
C ASN A 357 17.11 12.87 11.13
N LYS A 358 18.22 13.36 11.63
CA LYS A 358 18.92 14.53 11.09
C LYS A 358 19.87 14.19 9.94
N GLU A 359 20.37 12.97 9.93
CA GLU A 359 21.41 12.54 9.04
C GLU A 359 20.82 12.02 7.71
N ASP A 360 21.53 12.28 6.62
CA ASP A 360 21.22 11.70 5.31
C ASP A 360 22.14 10.50 5.07
N TRP A 361 21.97 9.43 5.81
CA TRP A 361 22.73 8.18 5.65
C TRP A 361 22.17 7.36 4.48
N PRO A 362 22.76 7.44 3.29
CA PRO A 362 22.15 6.91 2.07
C PRO A 362 22.02 5.38 2.06
N PHE A 363 22.79 4.68 2.92
CA PHE A 363 22.76 3.22 3.01
C PHE A 363 21.90 2.70 4.17
N LEU A 364 21.27 3.57 4.94
CA LEU A 364 20.34 3.17 5.98
C LEU A 364 18.93 3.07 5.40
N TRP A 365 18.60 1.92 4.85
CA TRP A 365 17.32 1.68 4.14
C TRP A 365 16.10 2.06 4.95
N GLY A 366 16.05 1.66 6.20
CA GLY A 366 14.92 1.92 7.08
C GLY A 366 14.66 3.41 7.31
N GLU A 367 15.62 4.26 7.01
CA GLU A 367 15.49 5.70 7.14
C GLU A 367 15.21 6.39 5.80
N ASN A 368 15.95 6.05 4.75
CA ASN A 368 16.01 6.86 3.53
C ASN A 368 15.49 6.19 2.25
N GLU A 369 15.04 4.94 2.27
CA GLU A 369 14.47 4.29 1.09
C GLU A 369 13.09 4.88 0.77
N TYR A 370 12.84 5.30 -0.46
CA TYR A 370 11.46 5.60 -0.88
C TYR A 370 10.65 4.32 -0.99
N VAL A 371 9.57 4.26 -0.25
CA VAL A 371 8.70 3.07 -0.21
C VAL A 371 7.34 3.42 -0.79
N VAL A 372 7.00 2.84 -1.94
CA VAL A 372 5.80 3.20 -2.71
C VAL A 372 4.49 3.03 -1.95
N ASN A 373 4.38 2.04 -1.06
CA ASN A 373 3.17 1.86 -0.25
C ASN A 373 3.01 2.97 0.80
N VAL A 374 4.10 3.50 1.35
CA VAL A 374 4.05 4.67 2.25
C VAL A 374 3.66 5.91 1.46
N GLY A 375 4.19 6.08 0.24
CA GLY A 375 3.80 7.16 -0.67
C GLY A 375 2.30 7.12 -1.01
N ALA A 376 1.76 5.94 -1.33
CA ALA A 376 0.33 5.79 -1.62
C ALA A 376 -0.56 6.14 -0.42
N SER A 377 -0.20 5.69 0.79
CA SER A 377 -0.93 6.04 2.01
C SER A 377 -0.75 7.53 2.40
N TYR A 378 0.41 8.12 2.11
CA TYR A 378 0.61 9.56 2.30
C TYR A 378 -0.30 10.39 1.39
N ILE A 379 -0.52 9.99 0.13
CA ILE A 379 -1.51 10.65 -0.75
C ILE A 379 -2.90 10.64 -0.10
N TYR A 380 -3.31 9.53 0.49
CA TYR A 380 -4.55 9.46 1.25
C TYR A 380 -4.56 10.46 2.41
N LEU A 381 -3.53 10.44 3.26
CA LEU A 381 -3.44 11.27 4.47
C LEU A 381 -3.50 12.78 4.16
N VAL A 382 -2.78 13.23 3.14
CA VAL A 382 -2.80 14.66 2.74
C VAL A 382 -4.20 15.09 2.32
N ASN A 383 -4.92 14.25 1.58
CA ASN A 383 -6.28 14.56 1.16
C ASN A 383 -7.28 14.46 2.33
N ALA A 384 -7.07 13.55 3.28
CA ALA A 384 -7.86 13.48 4.51
C ALA A 384 -7.72 14.77 5.36
N VAL A 385 -6.49 15.27 5.52
CA VAL A 385 -6.24 16.54 6.21
C VAL A 385 -6.90 17.71 5.46
N ARG A 386 -6.78 17.75 4.14
CA ARG A 386 -7.43 18.77 3.30
C ARG A 386 -8.95 18.74 3.44
N ASP A 387 -9.58 17.55 3.47
CA ASP A 387 -11.01 17.38 3.71
C ASP A 387 -11.42 17.98 5.06
N LEU A 388 -10.69 17.67 6.12
CA LEU A 388 -10.95 18.19 7.47
C LEU A 388 -10.75 19.70 7.61
N LEU A 389 -9.89 20.31 6.80
CA LEU A 389 -9.67 21.76 6.78
C LEU A 389 -10.77 22.49 6.01
N ASN A 390 -11.26 21.91 4.92
CA ASN A 390 -12.28 22.50 4.07
C ASN A 390 -13.69 22.40 4.64
N ASN A 391 -13.95 21.47 5.55
CA ASN A 391 -15.25 21.23 6.19
C ASN A 391 -15.33 21.84 7.61
N GLN A 392 -14.58 22.91 7.87
CA GLN A 392 -14.62 23.65 9.14
C GLN A 392 -15.72 24.70 9.17
#